data_b23cc3d6d061caf49f801010ac9794bd
#
_entry.id   b23cc3d6d061caf49f801010ac9794bd
#
_cell.length_a   1.000
_cell.length_b   1.000
_cell.length_c   1.000
_cell.angle_alpha   90.00
_cell.angle_beta   90.00
_cell.angle_gamma   90.00
#
_symmetry.space_group_name_H-M   'P 1'
#
loop_
_entity.id
_entity.type
_entity.pdbx_description
1 polymer ?
#
loop_
_entity_poly.entity_id
_entity_poly.type
_entity_poly.pdbx_seq_one_letter_code
_entity_poly.pdbx_strand_id
1 'polypeptide(L)'
;MNKKISIIGVNGRMGKWFANYFNKMGFEVVGFDTNETIKEKFIIKANSLIGAILKTDYVLLCTPTKNTPEIIRLIAKEMKHGSYLIEISSQKSKTAQTLMKTPNKINPICIHPMFGPGTKKIDGKNIIIIPIKDVKKELDATKLLFPKANFVTIDASEHDKKIAVILGLTHLINIAFANILAKDEKISLTEKMSGSTFKIQKIVTESILTESPELIETIISNPEMRRYGEEFWKDIGKMLTDSQEGKSEDIVNYIKSAQTRISKNTDLEKSYKKLSTMIKTIEK
;
A
#
# COMPACT_ATOMS: atom_id res chain seq x y z
N MET A 1 8.99 2.02 32.37
CA MET A 1 9.93 2.37 31.26
C MET A 1 9.10 2.54 29.98
N ASN A 2 9.32 3.62 29.25
CA ASN A 2 8.68 3.82 27.97
C ASN A 2 9.14 2.73 26.98
N LYS A 3 8.20 2.17 26.21
CA LYS A 3 8.55 1.21 25.16
C LYS A 3 9.34 1.89 24.06
N LYS A 4 10.35 1.19 23.52
CA LYS A 4 11.22 1.71 22.47
C LYS A 4 10.89 1.05 21.14
N ILE A 5 10.77 1.86 20.08
CA ILE A 5 10.60 1.39 18.72
C ILE A 5 11.71 1.93 17.83
N SER A 6 12.35 1.03 17.08
CA SER A 6 13.28 1.39 16.02
C SER A 6 12.55 1.42 14.68
N ILE A 7 12.79 2.45 13.88
CA ILE A 7 12.26 2.58 12.53
C ILE A 7 13.42 2.61 11.55
N ILE A 8 13.52 1.55 10.74
CA ILE A 8 14.51 1.43 9.68
C ILE A 8 13.90 1.96 8.39
N GLY A 9 14.56 2.92 7.74
CA GLY A 9 14.01 3.70 6.65
C GLY A 9 13.19 4.90 7.16
N VAL A 10 13.61 5.50 8.25
CA VAL A 10 12.88 6.56 8.97
C VAL A 10 12.71 7.85 8.16
N ASN A 11 13.59 8.15 7.21
CA ASN A 11 13.48 9.31 6.32
C ASN A 11 12.50 9.14 5.18
N GLY A 12 12.06 7.90 4.89
CA GLY A 12 11.01 7.60 3.93
C GLY A 12 9.65 8.18 4.34
N ARG A 13 8.74 8.35 3.39
CA ARG A 13 7.39 8.93 3.66
C ARG A 13 6.63 8.16 4.75
N MET A 14 6.59 6.82 4.67
CA MET A 14 5.96 5.97 5.69
C MET A 14 6.78 5.92 6.97
N GLY A 15 8.12 5.91 6.88
CA GLY A 15 9.00 5.97 8.05
C GLY A 15 8.74 7.21 8.92
N LYS A 16 8.65 8.38 8.31
CA LYS A 16 8.29 9.63 9.00
C LYS A 16 6.88 9.59 9.58
N TRP A 17 5.94 9.02 8.83
CA TRP A 17 4.58 8.87 9.31
C TRP A 17 4.52 8.00 10.58
N PHE A 18 5.16 6.84 10.56
CA PHE A 18 5.21 5.94 11.72
C PHE A 18 6.00 6.53 12.88
N ALA A 19 7.11 7.24 12.62
CA ALA A 19 7.86 7.93 13.67
C ALA A 19 6.98 8.93 14.44
N ASN A 20 6.23 9.76 13.72
CA ASN A 20 5.29 10.70 14.33
C ASN A 20 4.14 9.98 15.05
N TYR A 21 3.61 8.91 14.49
CA TYR A 21 2.54 8.13 15.09
C TYR A 21 2.96 7.53 16.42
N PHE A 22 4.09 6.82 16.47
CA PHE A 22 4.57 6.18 17.71
C PHE A 22 5.08 7.17 18.74
N ASN A 23 5.68 8.29 18.31
CA ASN A 23 6.02 9.37 19.24
C ASN A 23 4.77 9.91 19.95
N LYS A 24 3.67 10.15 19.22
CA LYS A 24 2.38 10.56 19.81
C LYS A 24 1.76 9.51 20.74
N MET A 25 2.07 8.24 20.54
CA MET A 25 1.68 7.16 21.44
C MET A 25 2.58 7.01 22.67
N GLY A 26 3.60 7.86 22.83
CA GLY A 26 4.52 7.85 23.96
C GLY A 26 5.67 6.85 23.84
N PHE A 27 5.96 6.33 22.63
CA PHE A 27 7.15 5.51 22.41
C PHE A 27 8.41 6.41 22.31
N GLU A 28 9.52 5.89 22.80
CA GLU A 28 10.85 6.40 22.46
C GLU A 28 11.21 5.89 21.06
N VAL A 29 11.38 6.81 20.11
CA VAL A 29 11.61 6.48 18.70
C VAL A 29 13.09 6.55 18.39
N VAL A 30 13.66 5.42 17.95
CA VAL A 30 15.02 5.32 17.39
C VAL A 30 14.89 5.26 15.86
N GLY A 31 15.71 6.02 15.14
CA GLY A 31 15.66 6.08 13.67
C GLY A 31 17.00 5.69 13.05
N PHE A 32 16.93 4.87 11.99
CA PHE A 32 18.05 4.59 11.10
C PHE A 32 17.63 4.72 9.65
N ASP A 33 18.45 5.37 8.86
CA ASP A 33 18.29 5.50 7.41
C ASP A 33 19.66 5.54 6.75
N THR A 34 19.75 5.07 5.51
CA THR A 34 20.97 5.23 4.69
C THR A 34 21.22 6.68 4.30
N ASN A 35 20.17 7.50 4.23
CA ASN A 35 20.29 8.94 4.21
C ASN A 35 20.43 9.44 5.65
N GLU A 36 21.62 9.89 6.03
CA GLU A 36 21.98 10.21 7.40
C GLU A 36 21.23 11.43 8.00
N THR A 37 20.58 12.25 7.20
CA THR A 37 19.93 13.48 7.68
C THR A 37 18.56 13.21 8.26
N ILE A 38 18.47 12.96 9.57
CA ILE A 38 17.20 12.90 10.32
C ILE A 38 16.93 14.28 10.90
N LYS A 39 15.82 14.91 10.48
CA LYS A 39 15.46 16.29 10.85
C LYS A 39 14.61 16.38 12.12
N GLU A 40 13.86 15.35 12.43
CA GLU A 40 12.92 15.29 13.55
C GLU A 40 13.65 15.15 14.89
N LYS A 41 13.62 16.19 15.73
CA LYS A 41 14.37 16.27 17.01
C LYS A 41 13.96 15.21 18.04
N PHE A 42 12.75 14.64 17.93
CA PHE A 42 12.29 13.58 18.85
C PHE A 42 12.81 12.20 18.48
N ILE A 43 13.45 12.05 17.32
CA ILE A 43 14.02 10.77 16.87
C ILE A 43 15.46 10.67 17.37
N ILE A 44 15.76 9.63 18.12
CA ILE A 44 17.12 9.26 18.49
C ILE A 44 17.81 8.66 17.28
N LYS A 45 18.75 9.37 16.69
CA LYS A 45 19.51 8.89 15.54
C LYS A 45 20.42 7.73 15.96
N ALA A 46 20.31 6.61 15.26
CA ALA A 46 21.27 5.50 15.37
C ALA A 46 22.37 5.65 14.31
N ASN A 47 23.60 5.35 14.69
CA ASN A 47 24.77 5.43 13.80
C ASN A 47 24.97 4.19 12.90
N SER A 48 24.24 3.12 13.17
CA SER A 48 24.28 1.89 12.35
C SER A 48 22.95 1.15 12.45
N LEU A 49 22.68 0.29 11.46
CA LEU A 49 21.51 -0.58 11.45
C LEU A 49 21.46 -1.47 12.71
N ILE A 50 22.56 -2.08 13.08
CA ILE A 50 22.63 -2.94 14.29
C ILE A 50 22.46 -2.11 15.56
N GLY A 51 23.10 -0.93 15.65
CA GLY A 51 22.94 -0.01 16.79
C GLY A 51 21.49 0.40 17.01
N ALA A 52 20.71 0.54 15.93
CA ALA A 52 19.30 0.91 15.99
C ALA A 52 18.42 -0.15 16.68
N ILE A 53 18.78 -1.44 16.60
CA ILE A 53 17.87 -2.53 16.98
C ILE A 53 18.20 -3.19 18.33
N LEU A 54 19.43 -3.08 18.82
CA LEU A 54 19.93 -3.87 19.96
C LEU A 54 19.13 -3.71 21.25
N LYS A 55 18.61 -2.50 21.53
CA LYS A 55 17.93 -2.16 22.79
C LYS A 55 16.49 -1.74 22.61
N THR A 56 15.85 -2.16 21.51
CA THR A 56 14.47 -1.78 21.19
C THR A 56 13.51 -2.96 21.39
N ASP A 57 12.28 -2.65 21.80
CA ASP A 57 11.22 -3.64 21.99
C ASP A 57 10.52 -3.97 20.67
N TYR A 58 10.52 -3.00 19.75
CA TYR A 58 9.92 -3.13 18.42
C TYR A 58 10.91 -2.63 17.37
N VAL A 59 10.98 -3.31 16.25
CA VAL A 59 11.71 -2.90 15.05
C VAL A 59 10.73 -2.88 13.88
N LEU A 60 10.53 -1.70 13.31
CA LEU A 60 9.65 -1.50 12.15
C LEU A 60 10.47 -1.24 10.91
N LEU A 61 10.24 -2.05 9.86
CA LEU A 61 10.91 -1.90 8.56
C LEU A 61 10.04 -1.08 7.62
N CYS A 62 10.47 0.15 7.33
CA CYS A 62 9.91 1.05 6.32
C CYS A 62 10.84 1.15 5.10
N THR A 63 11.39 0.03 4.70
CA THR A 63 12.39 -0.10 3.63
C THR A 63 11.77 -0.54 2.32
N PRO A 64 12.41 -0.28 1.15
CA PRO A 64 11.93 -0.79 -0.12
C PRO A 64 11.73 -2.31 -0.09
N THR A 65 10.61 -2.78 -0.65
CA THR A 65 10.19 -4.20 -0.60
C THR A 65 11.30 -5.16 -1.04
N LYS A 66 12.04 -4.81 -2.08
CA LYS A 66 13.15 -5.64 -2.61
C LYS A 66 14.29 -5.86 -1.61
N ASN A 67 14.52 -4.90 -0.70
CA ASN A 67 15.63 -4.95 0.26
C ASN A 67 15.18 -5.58 1.60
N THR A 68 13.90 -5.54 1.90
CA THR A 68 13.34 -5.98 3.19
C THR A 68 13.72 -7.42 3.58
N PRO A 69 13.67 -8.44 2.70
CA PRO A 69 14.09 -9.79 3.06
C PRO A 69 15.57 -9.91 3.51
N GLU A 70 16.45 -9.15 2.88
CA GLU A 70 17.87 -9.13 3.27
C GLU A 70 18.07 -8.48 4.63
N ILE A 71 17.42 -7.34 4.84
CA ILE A 71 17.46 -6.62 6.12
C ILE A 71 16.94 -7.52 7.25
N ILE A 72 15.83 -8.24 7.04
CA ILE A 72 15.32 -9.21 8.02
C ILE A 72 16.39 -10.25 8.39
N ARG A 73 17.08 -10.85 7.40
CA ARG A 73 18.13 -11.83 7.64
C ARG A 73 19.31 -11.27 8.44
N LEU A 74 19.69 -10.03 8.15
CA LEU A 74 20.79 -9.35 8.83
C LEU A 74 20.48 -9.05 10.30
N ILE A 75 19.27 -8.53 10.58
CA ILE A 75 18.98 -8.02 11.92
C ILE A 75 18.36 -9.03 12.88
N ALA A 76 17.64 -10.04 12.37
CA ALA A 76 16.84 -10.94 13.22
C ALA A 76 17.64 -11.67 14.30
N LYS A 77 18.90 -12.02 14.00
CA LYS A 77 19.79 -12.70 14.96
C LYS A 77 20.30 -11.77 16.06
N GLU A 78 20.42 -10.47 15.76
CA GLU A 78 20.98 -9.45 16.66
C GLU A 78 19.90 -8.80 17.55
N MET A 79 18.63 -8.98 17.22
CA MET A 79 17.52 -8.38 17.96
C MET A 79 17.42 -8.93 19.38
N LYS A 80 16.94 -8.06 20.29
CA LYS A 80 16.67 -8.39 21.70
C LYS A 80 15.67 -9.55 21.82
N HIS A 81 15.90 -10.45 22.79
CA HIS A 81 14.97 -11.53 23.11
C HIS A 81 13.59 -10.97 23.47
N GLY A 82 12.53 -11.54 22.90
CA GLY A 82 11.14 -11.12 23.13
C GLY A 82 10.70 -9.90 22.32
N SER A 83 11.60 -9.23 21.57
CA SER A 83 11.25 -8.09 20.74
C SER A 83 10.42 -8.48 19.51
N TYR A 84 9.75 -7.49 18.94
CA TYR A 84 8.90 -7.65 17.75
C TYR A 84 9.60 -7.09 16.51
N LEU A 85 9.57 -7.85 15.41
CA LEU A 85 10.02 -7.43 14.09
C LEU A 85 8.80 -7.22 13.19
N ILE A 86 8.54 -5.96 12.83
CA ILE A 86 7.37 -5.55 12.06
C ILE A 86 7.77 -5.22 10.63
N GLU A 87 7.11 -5.84 9.66
CA GLU A 87 7.32 -5.64 8.24
C GLU A 87 6.03 -5.13 7.59
N ILE A 88 6.13 -4.09 6.73
CA ILE A 88 4.98 -3.38 6.16
C ILE A 88 4.96 -3.30 4.62
N SER A 89 5.81 -4.03 3.92
CA SER A 89 5.88 -3.94 2.45
C SER A 89 4.56 -4.33 1.76
N SER A 90 4.38 -3.84 0.53
CA SER A 90 3.15 -4.09 -0.24
C SER A 90 3.04 -5.50 -0.80
N GLN A 91 4.15 -6.24 -0.93
CA GLN A 91 4.17 -7.64 -1.38
C GLN A 91 4.62 -8.52 -0.22
N LYS A 92 3.94 -9.64 -0.02
CA LYS A 92 4.08 -10.45 1.20
C LYS A 92 4.79 -11.79 1.01
N SER A 93 4.70 -12.43 -0.15
CA SER A 93 5.18 -13.81 -0.32
C SER A 93 6.65 -14.00 0.07
N LYS A 94 7.57 -13.12 -0.37
CA LYS A 94 9.00 -13.22 -0.04
C LYS A 94 9.29 -12.81 1.41
N THR A 95 8.66 -11.75 1.91
CA THR A 95 8.90 -11.24 3.26
C THR A 95 8.34 -12.20 4.31
N ALA A 96 7.15 -12.76 4.10
CA ALA A 96 6.54 -13.77 4.97
C ALA A 96 7.44 -15.03 5.07
N GLN A 97 7.90 -15.58 3.93
CA GLN A 97 8.83 -16.71 3.92
C GLN A 97 10.13 -16.41 4.68
N THR A 98 10.61 -15.17 4.62
CA THR A 98 11.83 -14.77 5.34
C THR A 98 11.56 -14.64 6.83
N LEU A 99 10.40 -14.05 7.21
CA LEU A 99 9.98 -13.93 8.61
C LEU A 99 9.76 -15.30 9.28
N MET A 100 9.22 -16.29 8.56
CA MET A 100 9.07 -17.67 9.06
C MET A 100 10.39 -18.28 9.52
N LYS A 101 11.51 -17.89 8.90
CA LYS A 101 12.87 -18.40 9.19
C LYS A 101 13.59 -17.61 10.28
N THR A 102 12.96 -16.61 10.88
CA THR A 102 13.58 -15.83 11.96
C THR A 102 13.69 -16.65 13.26
N PRO A 103 14.70 -16.38 14.10
CA PRO A 103 14.87 -17.09 15.38
C PRO A 103 13.62 -17.01 16.27
N ASN A 104 13.34 -18.08 17.03
CA ASN A 104 12.19 -18.13 17.94
C ASN A 104 12.29 -17.13 19.12
N LYS A 105 13.45 -16.54 19.33
CA LYS A 105 13.66 -15.52 20.36
C LYS A 105 12.96 -14.19 20.06
N ILE A 106 12.51 -13.96 18.81
CA ILE A 106 11.80 -12.74 18.39
C ILE A 106 10.40 -13.07 17.87
N ASN A 107 9.53 -12.06 17.85
CA ASN A 107 8.15 -12.18 17.43
C ASN A 107 7.96 -11.44 16.10
N PRO A 108 7.80 -12.14 14.97
CA PRO A 108 7.52 -11.49 13.69
C PRO A 108 6.08 -10.95 13.65
N ILE A 109 5.90 -9.79 13.00
CA ILE A 109 4.61 -9.21 12.64
C ILE A 109 4.69 -8.81 11.17
N CYS A 110 3.87 -9.42 10.34
CA CYS A 110 3.78 -9.13 8.91
C CYS A 110 2.44 -8.46 8.63
N ILE A 111 2.47 -7.16 8.32
CA ILE A 111 1.25 -6.38 8.08
C ILE A 111 1.35 -5.55 6.80
N HIS A 112 0.20 -5.23 6.22
CA HIS A 112 0.08 -4.25 5.15
C HIS A 112 -0.92 -3.17 5.55
N PRO A 113 -0.45 -2.00 5.97
CA PRO A 113 -1.31 -0.84 6.20
C PRO A 113 -1.90 -0.35 4.87
N MET A 114 -3.24 -0.43 4.73
CA MET A 114 -3.94 -0.01 3.51
C MET A 114 -4.21 1.50 3.51
N PHE A 115 -3.17 2.26 3.80
CA PHE A 115 -3.19 3.72 3.79
C PHE A 115 -1.80 4.30 3.51
N GLY A 116 -1.79 5.47 2.90
CA GLY A 116 -0.55 6.19 2.58
C GLY A 116 -0.16 7.23 3.63
N PRO A 117 1.01 7.88 3.44
CA PRO A 117 1.59 8.85 4.38
C PRO A 117 0.79 10.15 4.54
N GLY A 118 -0.19 10.41 3.67
CA GLY A 118 -1.15 11.51 3.80
C GLY A 118 -2.25 11.27 4.84
N THR A 119 -2.34 10.08 5.40
CA THR A 119 -3.37 9.73 6.40
C THR A 119 -3.14 10.47 7.71
N LYS A 120 -4.13 11.26 8.14
CA LYS A 120 -4.06 12.04 9.40
C LYS A 120 -4.38 11.20 10.64
N LYS A 121 -5.30 10.24 10.52
CA LYS A 121 -5.77 9.37 11.61
C LYS A 121 -5.87 7.92 11.12
N ILE A 122 -5.56 6.98 12.00
CA ILE A 122 -5.63 5.55 11.71
C ILE A 122 -7.05 4.97 11.91
N ASP A 123 -7.92 5.74 12.54
CA ASP A 123 -9.27 5.32 12.91
C ASP A 123 -10.03 4.75 11.70
N GLY A 124 -10.46 3.51 11.78
CA GLY A 124 -11.19 2.80 10.74
C GLY A 124 -10.37 2.45 9.49
N LYS A 125 -9.06 2.68 9.48
CA LYS A 125 -8.18 2.26 8.36
C LYS A 125 -7.90 0.77 8.45
N ASN A 126 -7.84 0.12 7.29
CA ASN A 126 -7.57 -1.31 7.23
C ASN A 126 -6.07 -1.59 7.39
N ILE A 127 -5.75 -2.58 8.19
CA ILE A 127 -4.43 -3.22 8.27
C ILE A 127 -4.63 -4.70 7.98
N ILE A 128 -3.97 -5.20 6.96
CA ILE A 128 -3.98 -6.61 6.63
C ILE A 128 -2.87 -7.28 7.43
N ILE A 129 -3.18 -8.42 8.04
CA ILE A 129 -2.25 -9.23 8.84
C ILE A 129 -2.01 -10.54 8.11
N ILE A 130 -0.74 -10.84 7.86
CA ILE A 130 -0.30 -12.10 7.30
C ILE A 130 0.30 -12.95 8.44
N PRO A 131 -0.37 -14.03 8.85
CA PRO A 131 0.13 -14.90 9.91
C PRO A 131 1.48 -15.52 9.57
N ILE A 132 2.42 -15.49 10.52
CA ILE A 132 3.77 -16.02 10.34
C ILE A 132 4.03 -17.23 11.24
N LYS A 133 3.89 -17.08 12.56
CA LYS A 133 4.17 -18.14 13.55
C LYS A 133 3.01 -18.38 14.50
N ASP A 134 2.45 -17.32 15.05
CA ASP A 134 1.35 -17.36 16.05
C ASP A 134 0.34 -16.25 15.73
N VAL A 135 -0.72 -16.63 15.03
CA VAL A 135 -1.78 -15.72 14.57
C VAL A 135 -2.36 -14.89 15.70
N LYS A 136 -2.64 -15.52 16.86
CA LYS A 136 -3.26 -14.83 17.99
C LYS A 136 -2.32 -13.79 18.57
N LYS A 137 -1.09 -14.17 18.85
CA LYS A 137 -0.06 -13.29 19.41
C LYS A 137 0.26 -12.12 18.47
N GLU A 138 0.38 -12.38 17.17
CA GLU A 138 0.64 -11.38 16.13
C GLU A 138 -0.53 -10.40 16.00
N LEU A 139 -1.77 -10.90 16.01
CA LEU A 139 -2.97 -10.08 15.99
C LEU A 139 -3.11 -9.22 17.26
N ASP A 140 -2.93 -9.79 18.44
CA ASP A 140 -3.04 -9.06 19.69
C ASP A 140 -1.96 -7.98 19.81
N ALA A 141 -0.72 -8.28 19.42
CA ALA A 141 0.35 -7.29 19.38
C ALA A 141 0.06 -6.17 18.38
N THR A 142 -0.49 -6.52 17.20
CA THR A 142 -0.84 -5.52 16.18
C THR A 142 -1.98 -4.61 16.66
N LYS A 143 -3.00 -5.15 17.35
CA LYS A 143 -4.07 -4.36 17.95
C LYS A 143 -3.57 -3.38 19.01
N LEU A 144 -2.59 -3.78 19.82
CA LEU A 144 -1.97 -2.89 20.81
C LEU A 144 -1.21 -1.72 20.15
N LEU A 145 -0.59 -1.96 19.00
CA LEU A 145 0.14 -0.93 18.24
C LEU A 145 -0.82 -0.01 17.45
N PHE A 146 -1.98 -0.53 17.04
CA PHE A 146 -2.93 0.17 16.16
C PHE A 146 -4.38 0.04 16.65
N PRO A 147 -4.71 0.53 17.86
CA PRO A 147 -5.95 0.18 18.58
C PRO A 147 -7.25 0.61 17.88
N LYS A 148 -7.17 1.52 16.91
CA LYS A 148 -8.36 2.06 16.22
C LYS A 148 -8.47 1.65 14.75
N ALA A 149 -7.59 0.77 14.30
CA ALA A 149 -7.61 0.23 12.93
C ALA A 149 -8.61 -0.93 12.81
N ASN A 150 -9.01 -1.22 11.58
CA ASN A 150 -9.70 -2.45 11.22
C ASN A 150 -8.67 -3.50 10.80
N PHE A 151 -8.89 -4.76 11.16
CA PHE A 151 -7.93 -5.83 10.86
C PHE A 151 -8.56 -6.89 9.97
N VAL A 152 -7.81 -7.31 8.95
CA VAL A 152 -8.15 -8.42 8.05
C VAL A 152 -6.98 -9.40 8.08
N THR A 153 -7.25 -10.66 8.42
CA THR A 153 -6.22 -11.71 8.42
C THR A 153 -6.38 -12.57 7.17
N ILE A 154 -5.29 -12.76 6.43
CA ILE A 154 -5.26 -13.51 5.18
C ILE A 154 -3.86 -14.09 4.98
N ASP A 155 -3.71 -15.20 4.25
CA ASP A 155 -2.40 -15.73 3.88
C ASP A 155 -1.66 -14.88 2.84
N ALA A 156 -0.33 -15.04 2.76
CA ALA A 156 0.52 -14.20 1.90
C ALA A 156 0.20 -14.36 0.41
N SER A 157 -0.12 -15.59 -0.05
CA SER A 157 -0.42 -15.85 -1.46
C SER A 157 -1.73 -15.20 -1.87
N GLU A 158 -2.78 -15.40 -1.08
CA GLU A 158 -4.08 -14.77 -1.37
C GLU A 158 -4.01 -13.25 -1.23
N HIS A 159 -3.23 -12.72 -0.26
CA HIS A 159 -2.93 -11.30 -0.17
C HIS A 159 -2.35 -10.76 -1.48
N ASP A 160 -1.26 -11.37 -1.99
CA ASP A 160 -0.57 -10.86 -3.18
C ASP A 160 -1.46 -10.91 -4.42
N LYS A 161 -2.35 -11.93 -4.55
CA LYS A 161 -3.40 -11.97 -5.59
C LYS A 161 -4.38 -10.80 -5.49
N LYS A 162 -4.88 -10.50 -4.28
CA LYS A 162 -5.81 -9.36 -4.10
C LYS A 162 -5.13 -8.03 -4.33
N ILE A 163 -3.90 -7.86 -3.87
CA ILE A 163 -3.11 -6.64 -4.05
C ILE A 163 -2.76 -6.41 -5.53
N ALA A 164 -2.58 -7.47 -6.32
CA ALA A 164 -2.43 -7.32 -7.76
C ALA A 164 -3.60 -6.56 -8.41
N VAL A 165 -4.82 -6.77 -7.95
CA VAL A 165 -6.00 -6.03 -8.43
C VAL A 165 -6.10 -4.66 -7.74
N ILE A 166 -6.04 -4.64 -6.39
CA ILE A 166 -6.30 -3.44 -5.58
C ILE A 166 -5.28 -2.32 -5.84
N LEU A 167 -4.00 -2.68 -5.92
CA LEU A 167 -2.92 -1.73 -6.20
C LEU A 167 -2.40 -1.87 -7.62
N GLY A 168 -2.01 -3.08 -8.03
CA GLY A 168 -1.32 -3.32 -9.28
C GLY A 168 -2.12 -2.84 -10.49
N LEU A 169 -3.32 -3.35 -10.70
CA LEU A 169 -4.17 -2.97 -11.84
C LEU A 169 -4.59 -1.49 -11.75
N THR A 170 -4.92 -1.02 -10.56
CA THR A 170 -5.26 0.40 -10.33
C THR A 170 -4.11 1.32 -10.74
N HIS A 171 -2.87 1.03 -10.33
CA HIS A 171 -1.70 1.83 -10.71
C HIS A 171 -1.43 1.73 -12.20
N LEU A 172 -1.47 0.52 -12.78
CA LEU A 172 -1.24 0.30 -14.21
C LEU A 172 -2.18 1.16 -15.08
N ILE A 173 -3.48 1.13 -14.79
CA ILE A 173 -4.49 1.91 -15.50
C ILE A 173 -4.19 3.41 -15.39
N ASN A 174 -3.89 3.89 -14.19
CA ASN A 174 -3.66 5.31 -13.95
C ASN A 174 -2.34 5.80 -14.58
N ILE A 175 -1.27 4.99 -14.58
CA ILE A 175 -0.02 5.35 -15.26
C ILE A 175 -0.21 5.36 -16.79
N ALA A 176 -0.96 4.41 -17.35
CA ALA A 176 -1.30 4.42 -18.77
C ALA A 176 -2.12 5.68 -19.14
N PHE A 177 -3.12 6.00 -18.31
CA PHE A 177 -3.95 7.21 -18.49
C PHE A 177 -3.10 8.49 -18.38
N ALA A 178 -2.21 8.58 -17.38
CA ALA A 178 -1.28 9.71 -17.24
C ALA A 178 -0.42 9.94 -18.49
N ASN A 179 0.10 8.87 -19.09
CA ASN A 179 0.90 8.96 -20.31
C ASN A 179 0.10 9.46 -21.53
N ILE A 180 -1.21 9.19 -21.58
CA ILE A 180 -2.09 9.77 -22.62
C ILE A 180 -2.32 11.27 -22.34
N LEU A 181 -2.63 11.63 -21.10
CA LEU A 181 -2.82 13.05 -20.74
C LEU A 181 -1.56 13.88 -20.93
N ALA A 182 -0.38 13.32 -20.68
CA ALA A 182 0.89 14.02 -20.87
C ALA A 182 1.21 14.36 -22.35
N LYS A 183 0.53 13.72 -23.30
CA LYS A 183 0.64 14.00 -24.74
C LYS A 183 -0.39 15.02 -25.24
N ASP A 184 -1.33 15.42 -24.40
CA ASP A 184 -2.36 16.40 -24.78
C ASP A 184 -1.78 17.82 -24.73
N GLU A 185 -1.44 18.37 -25.88
CA GLU A 185 -0.92 19.74 -26.01
C GLU A 185 -1.94 20.81 -25.58
N LYS A 186 -3.23 20.46 -25.48
CA LYS A 186 -4.31 21.35 -25.08
C LYS A 186 -5.00 20.91 -23.79
N ILE A 187 -4.24 20.35 -22.86
CA ILE A 187 -4.77 19.80 -21.59
C ILE A 187 -5.67 20.79 -20.84
N SER A 188 -5.38 22.10 -20.86
CA SER A 188 -6.21 23.12 -20.22
C SER A 188 -7.61 23.25 -20.87
N LEU A 189 -7.74 22.97 -22.16
CA LEU A 189 -9.03 22.91 -22.85
C LEU A 189 -9.77 21.63 -22.47
N THR A 190 -9.08 20.49 -22.46
CA THR A 190 -9.63 19.20 -22.00
C THR A 190 -10.16 19.31 -20.57
N GLU A 191 -9.44 20.00 -19.67
CA GLU A 191 -9.91 20.26 -18.30
C GLU A 191 -11.16 21.13 -18.24
N LYS A 192 -11.22 22.21 -19.03
CA LYS A 192 -12.39 23.09 -19.10
C LYS A 192 -13.64 22.39 -19.63
N MET A 193 -13.46 21.43 -20.53
CA MET A 193 -14.54 20.62 -21.11
C MET A 193 -14.94 19.41 -20.26
N SER A 194 -14.18 19.13 -19.19
CA SER A 194 -14.31 17.88 -18.43
C SER A 194 -15.56 17.84 -17.54
N GLY A 195 -16.20 16.67 -17.52
CA GLY A 195 -17.25 16.34 -16.55
C GLY A 195 -16.69 15.68 -15.29
N SER A 196 -17.61 15.29 -14.40
CA SER A 196 -17.31 14.76 -13.05
C SER A 196 -16.39 13.55 -13.06
N THR A 197 -16.63 12.58 -13.96
CA THR A 197 -15.87 11.33 -14.04
C THR A 197 -14.40 11.60 -14.38
N PHE A 198 -14.15 12.47 -15.37
CA PHE A 198 -12.79 12.83 -15.76
C PHE A 198 -12.06 13.56 -14.63
N LYS A 199 -12.71 14.53 -13.96
CA LYS A 199 -12.11 15.29 -12.84
C LYS A 199 -11.62 14.34 -11.72
N ILE A 200 -12.46 13.38 -11.32
CA ILE A 200 -12.08 12.41 -10.28
C ILE A 200 -10.97 11.48 -10.78
N GLN A 201 -11.09 10.95 -12.01
CA GLN A 201 -10.06 10.09 -12.59
C GLN A 201 -8.70 10.80 -12.63
N LYS A 202 -8.68 12.06 -13.05
CA LYS A 202 -7.47 12.89 -13.08
C LYS A 202 -6.85 13.07 -11.69
N ILE A 203 -7.66 13.38 -10.67
CA ILE A 203 -7.18 13.52 -9.29
C ILE A 203 -6.56 12.21 -8.78
N VAL A 204 -7.21 11.07 -9.04
CA VAL A 204 -6.66 9.76 -8.67
C VAL A 204 -5.33 9.51 -9.35
N THR A 205 -5.25 9.79 -10.66
CA THR A 205 -4.03 9.66 -11.47
C THR A 205 -2.90 10.52 -10.93
N GLU A 206 -3.16 11.80 -10.69
CA GLU A 206 -2.17 12.75 -10.14
C GLU A 206 -1.71 12.35 -8.73
N SER A 207 -2.62 11.84 -7.91
CA SER A 207 -2.29 11.32 -6.59
C SER A 207 -1.29 10.15 -6.65
N ILE A 208 -1.49 9.21 -7.57
CA ILE A 208 -0.58 8.09 -7.79
C ILE A 208 0.79 8.58 -8.26
N LEU A 209 0.84 9.59 -9.15
CA LEU A 209 2.09 10.18 -9.62
C LEU A 209 2.90 10.89 -8.52
N THR A 210 2.34 11.12 -7.34
CA THR A 210 3.11 11.63 -6.18
C THR A 210 3.95 10.54 -5.49
N GLU A 211 3.74 9.29 -5.81
CA GLU A 211 4.52 8.17 -5.27
C GLU A 211 5.87 8.08 -5.99
N SER A 212 6.86 7.42 -5.37
CA SER A 212 8.14 7.24 -6.05
C SER A 212 8.02 6.23 -7.20
N PRO A 213 8.73 6.45 -8.32
CA PRO A 213 8.73 5.52 -9.44
C PRO A 213 9.09 4.08 -9.04
N GLU A 214 9.99 3.91 -8.07
CA GLU A 214 10.42 2.60 -7.57
C GLU A 214 9.29 1.88 -6.78
N LEU A 215 8.45 2.65 -6.07
CA LEU A 215 7.27 2.08 -5.40
C LEU A 215 6.23 1.64 -6.43
N ILE A 216 5.94 2.49 -7.41
CA ILE A 216 5.00 2.17 -8.50
C ILE A 216 5.49 0.94 -9.28
N GLU A 217 6.78 0.90 -9.63
CA GLU A 217 7.41 -0.26 -10.27
C GLU A 217 7.21 -1.52 -9.45
N THR A 218 7.54 -1.48 -8.16
CA THR A 218 7.34 -2.61 -7.24
C THR A 218 5.88 -3.09 -7.20
N ILE A 219 4.92 -2.18 -7.20
CA ILE A 219 3.48 -2.51 -7.18
C ILE A 219 3.06 -3.21 -8.49
N ILE A 220 3.46 -2.66 -9.63
CA ILE A 220 3.10 -3.20 -10.95
C ILE A 220 3.83 -4.53 -11.22
N SER A 221 5.04 -4.69 -10.71
CA SER A 221 5.86 -5.92 -10.84
C SER A 221 5.43 -7.06 -9.90
N ASN A 222 4.29 -6.95 -9.22
CA ASN A 222 3.73 -8.08 -8.49
C ASN A 222 3.55 -9.27 -9.46
N PRO A 223 4.11 -10.46 -9.17
CA PRO A 223 3.99 -11.62 -10.06
C PRO A 223 2.56 -11.99 -10.44
N GLU A 224 1.61 -11.76 -9.54
CA GLU A 224 0.18 -12.01 -9.78
C GLU A 224 -0.43 -11.00 -10.77
N MET A 225 0.24 -9.88 -11.07
CA MET A 225 -0.21 -8.86 -12.02
C MET A 225 -0.24 -9.35 -13.45
N ARG A 226 0.64 -10.29 -13.82
CA ARG A 226 0.73 -10.77 -15.20
C ARG A 226 -0.63 -11.21 -15.73
N ARG A 227 -1.31 -12.06 -14.97
CA ARG A 227 -2.63 -12.58 -15.34
C ARG A 227 -3.65 -11.46 -15.54
N TYR A 228 -3.78 -10.56 -14.54
CA TYR A 228 -4.76 -9.48 -14.59
C TYR A 228 -4.44 -8.43 -15.66
N GLY A 229 -3.16 -8.16 -15.90
CA GLY A 229 -2.72 -7.27 -16.98
C GLY A 229 -3.03 -7.84 -18.37
N GLU A 230 -2.80 -9.16 -18.58
CA GLU A 230 -3.14 -9.86 -19.82
C GLU A 230 -4.66 -9.86 -20.07
N GLU A 231 -5.47 -10.17 -19.05
CA GLU A 231 -6.94 -10.12 -19.13
C GLU A 231 -7.42 -8.69 -19.46
N PHE A 232 -6.91 -7.69 -18.76
CA PHE A 232 -7.26 -6.27 -18.99
C PHE A 232 -6.91 -5.81 -20.41
N TRP A 233 -5.72 -6.14 -20.89
CA TRP A 233 -5.29 -5.82 -22.26
C TRP A 233 -6.18 -6.48 -23.30
N LYS A 234 -6.52 -7.76 -23.12
CA LYS A 234 -7.41 -8.50 -24.01
C LYS A 234 -8.81 -7.87 -24.06
N ASP A 235 -9.35 -7.48 -22.91
CA ASP A 235 -10.68 -6.87 -22.82
C ASP A 235 -10.73 -5.50 -23.51
N ILE A 236 -9.71 -4.66 -23.30
CA ILE A 236 -9.59 -3.37 -24.01
C ILE A 236 -9.46 -3.59 -25.51
N GLY A 237 -8.57 -4.48 -25.94
CA GLY A 237 -8.36 -4.78 -27.35
C GLY A 237 -9.65 -5.25 -28.01
N LYS A 238 -10.40 -6.15 -27.37
CA LYS A 238 -11.71 -6.61 -27.89
C LYS A 238 -12.71 -5.47 -28.03
N MET A 239 -12.88 -4.62 -27.01
CA MET A 239 -13.82 -3.50 -27.06
C MET A 239 -13.46 -2.50 -28.17
N LEU A 240 -12.18 -2.23 -28.38
CA LEU A 240 -11.71 -1.35 -29.47
C LEU A 240 -11.97 -1.96 -30.84
N THR A 241 -11.68 -3.26 -31.04
CA THR A 241 -11.95 -3.96 -32.28
C THR A 241 -13.45 -4.00 -32.58
N ASP A 242 -14.29 -4.41 -31.60
CA ASP A 242 -15.74 -4.44 -31.77
C ASP A 242 -16.31 -3.04 -32.13
N SER A 243 -15.74 -1.98 -31.55
CA SER A 243 -16.11 -0.59 -31.87
C SER A 243 -15.75 -0.21 -33.31
N GLN A 244 -14.55 -0.57 -33.78
CA GLN A 244 -14.08 -0.28 -35.15
C GLN A 244 -14.90 -1.06 -36.21
N GLU A 245 -15.33 -2.28 -35.86
CA GLU A 245 -16.13 -3.14 -36.73
C GLU A 245 -17.65 -2.86 -36.64
N GLY A 246 -18.06 -1.88 -35.86
CA GLY A 246 -19.49 -1.52 -35.70
C GLY A 246 -20.32 -2.53 -34.91
N LYS A 247 -19.70 -3.44 -34.14
CA LYS A 247 -20.36 -4.47 -33.34
C LYS A 247 -20.96 -3.90 -32.03
N SER A 248 -21.85 -2.94 -32.16
CA SER A 248 -22.44 -2.23 -31.00
C SER A 248 -23.16 -3.15 -30.03
N GLU A 249 -23.84 -4.20 -30.54
CA GLU A 249 -24.55 -5.17 -29.69
C GLU A 249 -23.61 -5.97 -28.81
N ASP A 250 -22.44 -6.37 -29.32
CA ASP A 250 -21.43 -7.11 -28.55
C ASP A 250 -20.89 -6.25 -27.42
N ILE A 251 -20.60 -4.97 -27.67
CA ILE A 251 -20.17 -4.00 -26.65
C ILE A 251 -21.25 -3.82 -25.58
N VAL A 252 -22.51 -3.64 -25.98
CA VAL A 252 -23.63 -3.49 -25.03
C VAL A 252 -23.78 -4.74 -24.16
N ASN A 253 -23.69 -5.93 -24.75
CA ASN A 253 -23.77 -7.20 -24.02
C ASN A 253 -22.61 -7.39 -23.05
N TYR A 254 -21.39 -6.99 -23.44
CA TYR A 254 -20.23 -6.98 -22.55
C TYR A 254 -20.46 -6.07 -21.33
N ILE A 255 -20.93 -4.85 -21.53
CA ILE A 255 -21.24 -3.90 -20.46
C ILE A 255 -22.34 -4.44 -19.54
N LYS A 256 -23.45 -4.94 -20.08
CA LYS A 256 -24.56 -5.52 -19.31
C LYS A 256 -24.08 -6.71 -18.45
N SER A 257 -23.18 -7.55 -18.99
CA SER A 257 -22.59 -8.66 -18.25
C SER A 257 -21.77 -8.15 -17.04
N ALA A 258 -20.96 -7.10 -17.22
CA ALA A 258 -20.20 -6.50 -16.13
C ALA A 258 -21.13 -5.89 -15.06
N GLN A 259 -22.15 -5.12 -15.50
CA GLN A 259 -23.18 -4.56 -14.60
C GLN A 259 -23.85 -5.64 -13.76
N THR A 260 -24.32 -6.71 -14.40
CA THR A 260 -25.00 -7.84 -13.72
C THR A 260 -24.09 -8.53 -12.69
N ARG A 261 -22.81 -8.70 -13.00
CA ARG A 261 -21.87 -9.36 -12.06
C ARG A 261 -21.53 -8.47 -10.88
N ILE A 262 -21.28 -7.17 -11.11
CA ILE A 262 -20.90 -6.22 -10.06
C ILE A 262 -22.10 -5.92 -9.15
N SER A 263 -23.30 -5.77 -9.70
CA SER A 263 -24.51 -5.47 -8.91
C SER A 263 -24.92 -6.57 -7.92
N LYS A 264 -24.39 -7.79 -8.06
CA LYS A 264 -24.58 -8.85 -7.05
C LYS A 264 -24.04 -8.46 -5.67
N ASN A 265 -23.00 -7.62 -5.60
CA ASN A 265 -22.31 -7.26 -4.37
C ASN A 265 -22.24 -5.74 -4.15
N THR A 266 -22.75 -4.94 -5.09
CA THR A 266 -22.60 -3.47 -5.06
C THR A 266 -23.88 -2.81 -5.56
N ASP A 267 -24.37 -1.85 -4.81
CA ASP A 267 -25.44 -0.94 -5.24
C ASP A 267 -24.82 0.16 -6.13
N LEU A 268 -25.04 0.06 -7.43
CA LEU A 268 -24.50 0.99 -8.43
C LEU A 268 -25.06 2.40 -8.29
N GLU A 269 -26.35 2.56 -7.93
CA GLU A 269 -26.98 3.86 -7.68
C GLU A 269 -26.36 4.57 -6.47
N LYS A 270 -26.10 3.82 -5.41
CA LYS A 270 -25.41 4.34 -4.24
C LYS A 270 -23.97 4.76 -4.57
N SER A 271 -23.30 4.06 -5.47
CA SER A 271 -21.97 4.44 -5.94
C SER A 271 -21.99 5.73 -6.74
N TYR A 272 -23.00 5.92 -7.61
CA TYR A 272 -23.21 7.18 -8.34
C TYR A 272 -23.48 8.37 -7.39
N LYS A 273 -24.30 8.16 -6.36
CA LYS A 273 -24.55 9.20 -5.34
C LYS A 273 -23.29 9.57 -4.55
N LYS A 274 -22.41 8.59 -4.23
CA LYS A 274 -21.12 8.86 -3.62
C LYS A 274 -20.23 9.70 -4.52
N LEU A 275 -20.16 9.38 -5.83
CA LEU A 275 -19.42 10.18 -6.81
C LEU A 275 -19.90 11.63 -6.81
N SER A 276 -21.20 11.86 -6.86
CA SER A 276 -21.80 13.20 -6.82
C SER A 276 -21.44 13.98 -5.55
N THR A 277 -21.32 13.28 -4.41
CA THR A 277 -20.90 13.91 -3.14
C THR A 277 -19.41 14.30 -3.17
N MET A 278 -18.55 13.44 -3.74
CA MET A 278 -17.12 13.74 -3.88
C MET A 278 -16.89 14.98 -4.76
N ILE A 279 -17.61 15.09 -5.88
CA ILE A 279 -17.53 16.25 -6.77
C ILE A 279 -17.88 17.55 -6.05
N LYS A 280 -18.97 17.58 -5.29
CA LYS A 280 -19.35 18.77 -4.49
C LYS A 280 -18.26 19.21 -3.49
N THR A 281 -17.41 18.28 -3.05
CA THR A 281 -16.30 18.59 -2.16
C THR A 281 -15.09 19.14 -2.91
N ILE A 282 -14.90 18.76 -4.16
CA ILE A 282 -13.79 19.18 -5.02
C ILE A 282 -14.06 20.56 -5.64
N GLU A 283 -15.32 20.89 -5.91
CA GLU A 283 -15.74 22.16 -6.54
C GLU A 283 -15.91 23.32 -5.54
N LYS A 284 -15.70 23.07 -4.25
CA LYS A 284 -15.59 24.10 -3.18
C LYS A 284 -14.17 24.58 -3.02
#